data_23c89af554b44e6a9d623d2967998743
#
_entry.id   23c89af554b44e6a9d623d2967998743
#
_cell.length_a   1.000
_cell.length_b   1.000
_cell.length_c   1.000
_cell.angle_alpha   90.00
_cell.angle_beta   90.00
_cell.angle_gamma   90.00
#
_symmetry.space_group_name_H-M   'P 1'
#
loop_
_entity.id
_entity.type
_entity.pdbx_description
1 polymer ?
#
loop_
_entity_poly.entity_id
_entity_poly.type
_entity_poly.pdbx_seq_one_letter_code
_entity_poly.pdbx_strand_id
1 'polypeptide(L)'
;MIKFGEVSSELQKNNLEDTNTYREIKPQEALSKESADDYWNKLFENEADVPETDENLLFDVFDRSEDEFDFDFEISDDIIELIQKIKSFEWSYLDEDEKENVIESLSQKTSDFLELDNQPNISYYDADEDNCGAYNRATNSIELNRNLLRNPVELIDTIAHELRHAYQHQKAMNPKSLLDTLYRVNFENYISPVCLGDGKFLFFPDYHDQLVEVEARAFAKQFTKMEAAV
;
A
#
# COMPACT_ATOMS: atom_id res chain seq x y z
N MET A 1 -9.97 -0.69 32.68
CA MET A 1 -10.10 -2.06 32.10
C MET A 1 -11.38 -2.05 31.26
N ILE A 2 -11.28 -1.61 30.03
CA ILE A 2 -12.42 -1.52 29.08
C ILE A 2 -12.27 -2.69 28.11
N LYS A 3 -13.33 -3.48 27.96
CA LYS A 3 -13.32 -4.71 27.18
C LYS A 3 -13.33 -4.39 25.67
N PHE A 4 -12.21 -4.58 25.03
CA PHE A 4 -12.11 -4.70 23.57
C PHE A 4 -12.77 -6.03 23.16
N GLY A 5 -13.92 -6.00 22.53
CA GLY A 5 -14.55 -7.28 22.18
C GLY A 5 -15.69 -7.24 21.20
N GLU A 6 -16.27 -6.11 20.88
CA GLU A 6 -17.53 -6.13 20.13
C GLU A 6 -17.53 -5.31 18.81
N VAL A 7 -16.60 -4.42 18.57
CA VAL A 7 -16.56 -3.62 17.32
C VAL A 7 -15.85 -4.38 16.18
N SER A 8 -14.88 -5.23 16.54
CA SER A 8 -14.14 -6.05 15.57
C SER A 8 -14.99 -7.14 14.87
N SER A 9 -16.08 -7.58 15.50
CA SER A 9 -16.86 -8.71 14.99
C SER A 9 -17.86 -8.35 13.89
N GLU A 10 -18.26 -7.09 13.77
CA GLU A 10 -19.20 -6.67 12.71
C GLU A 10 -18.47 -6.27 11.43
N LEU A 11 -17.30 -5.64 11.52
CA LEU A 11 -16.46 -5.35 10.36
C LEU A 11 -15.91 -6.64 9.71
N GLN A 12 -15.57 -7.64 10.53
CA GLN A 12 -15.16 -8.95 10.01
C GLN A 12 -16.30 -9.73 9.34
N LYS A 13 -17.56 -9.53 9.74
CA LYS A 13 -18.69 -10.24 9.13
C LYS A 13 -19.05 -9.73 7.74
N ASN A 14 -18.86 -8.47 7.46
CA ASN A 14 -19.18 -7.91 6.15
C ASN A 14 -18.08 -8.17 5.09
N ASN A 15 -16.85 -8.49 5.52
CA ASN A 15 -15.75 -8.86 4.60
C ASN A 15 -15.71 -10.36 4.27
N LEU A 16 -16.51 -11.20 4.92
CA LEU A 16 -16.47 -12.67 4.77
C LEU A 16 -17.33 -13.23 3.65
N GLU A 17 -18.19 -12.44 3.01
CA GLU A 17 -19.08 -12.96 1.96
C GLU A 17 -18.52 -12.79 0.52
N ASP A 18 -17.48 -11.98 0.30
CA ASP A 18 -16.90 -11.77 -1.04
C ASP A 18 -15.47 -12.34 -1.23
N THR A 19 -14.94 -13.03 -0.20
CA THR A 19 -13.56 -13.58 -0.22
C THR A 19 -13.46 -14.99 -0.80
N ASN A 20 -14.31 -15.36 -1.74
CA ASN A 20 -14.28 -16.72 -2.31
C ASN A 20 -13.19 -16.93 -3.36
N THR A 21 -12.13 -16.10 -3.39
CA THR A 21 -10.99 -16.26 -4.30
C THR A 21 -9.62 -16.33 -3.60
N TYR A 22 -9.53 -16.13 -2.29
CA TYR A 22 -8.26 -16.31 -1.59
C TYR A 22 -8.21 -17.68 -0.91
N ARG A 23 -7.37 -18.58 -1.43
CA ARG A 23 -7.02 -19.83 -0.74
C ARG A 23 -6.27 -19.46 0.53
N GLU A 24 -6.79 -19.84 1.71
CA GLU A 24 -6.01 -19.92 2.94
C GLU A 24 -4.83 -20.87 2.72
N ILE A 25 -3.65 -20.31 2.49
CA ILE A 25 -2.42 -21.10 2.50
C ILE A 25 -2.09 -21.36 3.97
N LYS A 26 -2.20 -22.60 4.40
CA LYS A 26 -1.79 -22.98 5.76
C LYS A 26 -0.29 -22.73 5.93
N PRO A 27 0.17 -22.24 7.11
CA PRO A 27 1.57 -21.89 7.35
C PRO A 27 2.59 -23.04 7.16
N GLN A 28 2.14 -24.26 6.90
CA GLN A 28 3.00 -25.44 6.69
C GLN A 28 3.38 -25.67 5.21
N GLU A 29 2.85 -24.89 4.29
CA GLU A 29 3.21 -24.92 2.87
C GLU A 29 4.06 -23.69 2.49
N ALA A 30 5.02 -23.30 3.33
CA ALA A 30 6.12 -22.46 2.86
C ALA A 30 6.72 -23.21 1.66
N LEU A 31 6.50 -22.65 0.46
CA LEU A 31 6.90 -23.23 -0.81
C LEU A 31 8.37 -23.67 -0.71
N SER A 32 8.64 -24.97 -0.85
CA SER A 32 10.00 -25.43 -1.07
C SER A 32 10.51 -24.75 -2.36
N LYS A 33 11.82 -24.58 -2.50
CA LYS A 33 12.41 -23.97 -3.70
C LYS A 33 11.90 -24.66 -4.99
N GLU A 34 11.67 -25.97 -4.95
CA GLU A 34 11.07 -26.77 -6.04
C GLU A 34 9.61 -26.39 -6.34
N SER A 35 8.82 -26.03 -5.35
CA SER A 35 7.42 -25.63 -5.58
C SER A 35 7.28 -24.18 -6.06
N ALA A 36 8.26 -23.33 -5.77
CA ALA A 36 8.34 -22.00 -6.36
C ALA A 36 8.64 -22.11 -7.87
N ASP A 37 9.64 -22.89 -8.25
CA ASP A 37 10.01 -23.10 -9.66
C ASP A 37 8.85 -23.71 -10.47
N ASP A 38 8.11 -24.70 -9.93
CA ASP A 38 6.93 -25.27 -10.55
C ASP A 38 5.77 -24.29 -10.68
N TYR A 39 5.60 -23.40 -9.70
CA TYR A 39 4.58 -22.35 -9.74
C TYR A 39 4.91 -21.30 -10.81
N TRP A 40 6.16 -20.86 -10.88
CA TRP A 40 6.66 -19.93 -11.89
C TRP A 40 6.53 -20.50 -13.31
N ASN A 41 6.94 -21.74 -13.53
CA ASN A 41 6.80 -22.42 -14.81
C ASN A 41 5.33 -22.46 -15.26
N LYS A 42 4.38 -22.76 -14.36
CA LYS A 42 2.95 -22.75 -14.66
C LYS A 42 2.39 -21.38 -15.03
N LEU A 43 2.88 -20.32 -14.41
CA LEU A 43 2.46 -18.95 -14.70
C LEU A 43 2.87 -18.49 -16.09
N PHE A 44 4.06 -18.91 -16.54
CA PHE A 44 4.63 -18.54 -17.84
C PHE A 44 4.35 -19.53 -18.97
N GLU A 45 3.92 -20.76 -18.69
CA GLU A 45 3.54 -21.74 -19.71
C GLU A 45 2.35 -21.31 -20.60
N ASN A 46 1.53 -20.36 -20.15
CA ASN A 46 0.32 -19.91 -20.84
C ASN A 46 0.42 -18.51 -21.48
N GLU A 47 1.51 -17.78 -21.29
CA GLU A 47 1.69 -16.44 -21.86
C GLU A 47 2.76 -16.48 -22.96
N ALA A 48 2.32 -16.59 -24.21
CA ALA A 48 3.19 -16.73 -25.40
C ALA A 48 4.05 -15.49 -25.72
N ASP A 49 4.00 -14.42 -24.94
CA ASP A 49 4.67 -13.14 -25.20
C ASP A 49 5.51 -12.61 -24.01
N VAL A 50 5.84 -13.44 -23.01
CA VAL A 50 6.79 -13.00 -21.97
C VAL A 50 8.20 -13.10 -22.54
N PRO A 51 8.97 -12.00 -22.59
CA PRO A 51 10.37 -12.06 -23.01
C PRO A 51 11.13 -13.07 -22.14
N GLU A 52 12.11 -13.80 -22.73
CA GLU A 52 13.05 -14.66 -21.98
C GLU A 52 13.58 -13.86 -20.78
N THR A 53 12.95 -14.00 -19.62
CA THR A 53 13.36 -13.33 -18.40
C THR A 53 14.46 -14.16 -17.77
N ASP A 54 15.60 -13.53 -17.57
CA ASP A 54 16.67 -14.09 -16.74
C ASP A 54 16.08 -14.39 -15.36
N GLU A 55 16.05 -15.68 -14.98
CA GLU A 55 15.51 -16.15 -13.68
C GLU A 55 16.16 -15.39 -12.49
N ASN A 56 17.41 -14.96 -12.66
CA ASN A 56 18.11 -14.13 -11.65
C ASN A 56 17.45 -12.75 -11.47
N LEU A 57 16.83 -12.20 -12.52
CA LEU A 57 16.15 -10.89 -12.45
C LEU A 57 14.90 -10.95 -11.56
N LEU A 58 14.21 -12.10 -11.52
CA LEU A 58 13.04 -12.31 -10.67
C LEU A 58 13.43 -12.36 -9.19
N PHE A 59 14.49 -13.12 -8.86
CA PHE A 59 14.97 -13.19 -7.49
C PHE A 59 15.46 -11.84 -6.98
N ASP A 60 16.19 -11.08 -7.81
CA ASP A 60 16.68 -9.75 -7.46
C ASP A 60 15.53 -8.75 -7.16
N VAL A 61 14.35 -8.91 -7.76
CA VAL A 61 13.21 -8.00 -7.52
C VAL A 61 12.51 -8.30 -6.20
N PHE A 62 12.42 -9.59 -5.81
CA PHE A 62 11.74 -9.97 -4.55
C PHE A 62 12.60 -9.75 -3.29
N ASP A 63 13.92 -9.65 -3.42
CA ASP A 63 14.85 -9.44 -2.31
C ASP A 63 15.32 -7.99 -2.18
N ARG A 64 14.65 -7.05 -2.88
CA ARG A 64 14.99 -5.62 -2.86
C ARG A 64 14.61 -4.98 -1.54
N SER A 65 15.55 -4.22 -1.01
CA SER A 65 15.28 -3.25 0.07
C SER A 65 14.68 -1.96 -0.49
N GLU A 66 14.05 -1.16 0.37
CA GLU A 66 13.45 0.14 -0.01
C GLU A 66 14.44 1.08 -0.73
N ASP A 67 15.73 1.04 -0.36
CA ASP A 67 16.75 1.91 -0.91
C ASP A 67 17.22 1.49 -2.32
N GLU A 68 16.83 0.29 -2.77
CA GLU A 68 17.16 -0.24 -4.10
C GLU A 68 16.09 0.09 -5.16
N PHE A 69 14.94 0.65 -4.74
CA PHE A 69 13.97 1.19 -5.68
C PHE A 69 14.38 2.57 -6.15
N ASP A 70 14.78 2.65 -7.42
CA ASP A 70 15.05 3.90 -8.11
C ASP A 70 13.82 4.30 -8.93
N PHE A 71 13.18 5.39 -8.54
CA PHE A 71 12.03 5.92 -9.25
C PHE A 71 12.50 7.02 -10.19
N ASP A 72 12.46 6.75 -11.50
CA ASP A 72 12.79 7.72 -12.54
C ASP A 72 11.63 8.71 -12.76
N PHE A 73 11.33 9.50 -11.73
CA PHE A 73 10.34 10.58 -11.81
C PHE A 73 10.70 11.77 -10.93
N GLU A 74 10.23 12.93 -11.31
CA GLU A 74 10.25 14.14 -10.47
C GLU A 74 8.82 14.43 -10.00
N ILE A 75 8.66 14.59 -8.68
CA ILE A 75 7.36 14.97 -8.10
C ILE A 75 7.02 16.41 -8.54
N SER A 76 5.81 16.62 -9.01
CA SER A 76 5.38 17.92 -9.55
C SER A 76 5.34 19.01 -8.47
N ASP A 77 5.55 20.27 -8.89
CA ASP A 77 5.53 21.43 -8.00
C ASP A 77 4.21 21.54 -7.23
N ASP A 78 3.08 21.20 -7.85
CA ASP A 78 1.75 21.21 -7.22
C ASP A 78 1.68 20.28 -6.00
N ILE A 79 2.28 19.09 -6.12
CA ILE A 79 2.35 18.11 -5.03
C ILE A 79 3.30 18.62 -3.95
N ILE A 80 4.44 19.18 -4.34
CA ILE A 80 5.42 19.74 -3.42
C ILE A 80 4.80 20.86 -2.57
N GLU A 81 4.05 21.79 -3.19
CA GLU A 81 3.35 22.87 -2.49
C GLU A 81 2.35 22.35 -1.46
N LEU A 82 1.59 21.29 -1.77
CA LEU A 82 0.65 20.68 -0.84
C LEU A 82 1.38 19.99 0.32
N ILE A 83 2.46 19.27 0.06
CA ILE A 83 3.30 18.66 1.09
C ILE A 83 3.89 19.73 2.02
N GLN A 84 4.40 20.83 1.46
CA GLN A 84 4.93 21.94 2.25
C GLN A 84 3.86 22.60 3.10
N LYS A 85 2.64 22.75 2.58
CA LYS A 85 1.49 23.28 3.35
C LYS A 85 1.15 22.37 4.53
N ILE A 86 1.10 21.04 4.33
CA ILE A 86 0.85 20.07 5.40
C ILE A 86 1.97 20.09 6.45
N LYS A 87 3.23 20.23 6.04
CA LYS A 87 4.39 20.32 6.95
C LYS A 87 4.57 21.69 7.61
N SER A 88 3.82 22.70 7.19
CA SER A 88 3.95 24.07 7.70
C SER A 88 3.38 24.22 9.10
N PHE A 89 3.83 25.26 9.80
CA PHE A 89 3.25 25.64 11.09
C PHE A 89 1.76 26.01 10.97
N GLU A 90 1.34 26.53 9.84
CA GLU A 90 -0.05 26.93 9.57
C GLU A 90 -1.01 25.74 9.60
N TRP A 91 -0.55 24.54 9.27
CA TRP A 91 -1.33 23.31 9.34
C TRP A 91 -2.02 23.10 10.70
N SER A 92 -1.33 23.44 11.79
CA SER A 92 -1.86 23.28 13.14
C SER A 92 -3.05 24.18 13.46
N TYR A 93 -3.27 25.25 12.69
CA TYR A 93 -4.36 26.22 12.86
C TYR A 93 -5.55 25.96 11.94
N LEU A 94 -5.40 25.11 10.92
CA LEU A 94 -6.51 24.73 10.07
C LEU A 94 -7.53 23.90 10.86
N ASP A 95 -8.80 24.12 10.59
CA ASP A 95 -9.85 23.22 11.08
C ASP A 95 -9.84 21.87 10.33
N GLU A 96 -10.70 20.93 10.75
CA GLU A 96 -10.70 19.59 10.14
C GLU A 96 -11.15 19.64 8.67
N ASP A 97 -12.16 20.42 8.35
CA ASP A 97 -12.66 20.53 6.97
C ASP A 97 -11.60 21.14 6.04
N GLU A 98 -10.86 22.13 6.53
CA GLU A 98 -9.74 22.73 5.80
C GLU A 98 -8.60 21.73 5.56
N LYS A 99 -8.27 20.92 6.57
CA LYS A 99 -7.28 19.84 6.44
C LYS A 99 -7.72 18.77 5.47
N GLU A 100 -8.96 18.32 5.57
CA GLU A 100 -9.55 17.32 4.67
C GLU A 100 -9.51 17.80 3.21
N ASN A 101 -9.80 19.07 2.93
CA ASN A 101 -9.68 19.66 1.60
C ASN A 101 -8.24 19.65 1.05
N VAL A 102 -7.24 19.88 1.89
CA VAL A 102 -5.83 19.80 1.48
C VAL A 102 -5.42 18.36 1.20
N ILE A 103 -5.86 17.41 2.02
CA ILE A 103 -5.62 15.97 1.85
C ILE A 103 -6.26 15.47 0.54
N GLU A 104 -7.51 15.85 0.29
CA GLU A 104 -8.22 15.51 -0.96
C GLU A 104 -7.46 16.06 -2.18
N SER A 105 -6.95 17.30 -2.09
CA SER A 105 -6.14 17.91 -3.15
C SER A 105 -4.83 17.16 -3.36
N LEU A 106 -4.15 16.74 -2.30
CA LEU A 106 -2.92 15.94 -2.38
C LEU A 106 -3.20 14.58 -3.01
N SER A 107 -4.28 13.92 -2.57
CA SER A 107 -4.71 12.63 -3.11
C SER A 107 -5.03 12.72 -4.61
N GLN A 108 -5.78 13.78 -5.03
CA GLN A 108 -6.10 14.00 -6.44
C GLN A 108 -4.83 14.20 -7.27
N LYS A 109 -3.94 15.12 -6.86
CA LYS A 109 -2.72 15.42 -7.59
C LYS A 109 -1.78 14.21 -7.69
N THR A 110 -1.67 13.43 -6.61
CA THR A 110 -0.87 12.20 -6.61
C THR A 110 -1.53 11.11 -7.47
N SER A 111 -2.86 11.01 -7.50
CA SER A 111 -3.58 10.09 -8.37
C SER A 111 -3.35 10.44 -9.85
N ASP A 112 -3.42 11.72 -10.21
CA ASP A 112 -3.13 12.21 -11.56
C ASP A 112 -1.66 11.91 -11.94
N PHE A 113 -0.73 12.13 -11.01
CA PHE A 113 0.69 11.84 -11.19
C PHE A 113 0.96 10.34 -11.41
N LEU A 114 0.23 9.46 -10.72
CA LEU A 114 0.30 8.00 -10.87
C LEU A 114 -0.52 7.49 -12.07
N GLU A 115 -1.20 8.35 -12.81
CA GLU A 115 -2.08 7.98 -13.92
C GLU A 115 -3.15 6.95 -13.49
N LEU A 116 -3.78 7.17 -12.31
CA LEU A 116 -4.87 6.32 -11.87
C LEU A 116 -6.12 6.56 -12.71
N ASP A 117 -6.76 5.49 -13.19
CA ASP A 117 -8.01 5.56 -13.95
C ASP A 117 -9.15 6.19 -13.14
N ASN A 118 -9.13 5.94 -11.82
CA ASN A 118 -10.08 6.51 -10.86
C ASN A 118 -9.37 6.87 -9.57
N GLN A 119 -9.55 8.10 -9.11
CA GLN A 119 -9.05 8.54 -7.81
C GLN A 119 -9.74 7.76 -6.69
N PRO A 120 -9.01 7.21 -5.70
CA PRO A 120 -9.59 6.65 -4.49
C PRO A 120 -10.33 7.70 -3.66
N ASN A 121 -11.49 7.33 -3.11
CA ASN A 121 -12.21 8.19 -2.16
C ASN A 121 -11.50 8.17 -0.80
N ILE A 122 -11.32 9.34 -0.18
CA ILE A 122 -10.79 9.43 1.17
C ILE A 122 -11.94 9.34 2.18
N SER A 123 -11.77 8.51 3.20
CA SER A 123 -12.66 8.42 4.34
C SER A 123 -11.84 8.39 5.64
N TYR A 124 -12.49 8.72 6.77
CA TYR A 124 -11.80 8.85 8.04
C TYR A 124 -12.47 7.98 9.11
N TYR A 125 -11.65 7.42 9.98
CA TYR A 125 -12.11 6.67 11.15
C TYR A 125 -11.33 7.09 12.41
N ASP A 126 -11.92 6.82 13.57
CA ASP A 126 -11.28 7.02 14.86
C ASP A 126 -10.80 5.67 15.40
N ALA A 127 -9.51 5.53 15.62
CA ALA A 127 -8.92 4.36 16.25
C ALA A 127 -7.74 4.75 17.14
N ASP A 128 -7.34 3.83 18.00
CA ASP A 128 -6.12 3.95 18.79
C ASP A 128 -4.87 3.93 17.85
N GLU A 129 -3.74 4.41 18.35
CA GLU A 129 -2.59 4.91 17.60
C GLU A 129 -1.90 3.95 16.61
N ASP A 130 -2.17 2.65 16.64
CA ASP A 130 -1.38 1.64 15.93
C ASP A 130 -1.81 1.38 14.47
N ASN A 131 -2.86 2.03 13.97
CA ASN A 131 -3.33 1.86 12.60
C ASN A 131 -3.46 3.21 11.90
N CYS A 132 -2.62 3.45 10.91
CA CYS A 132 -2.54 4.72 10.19
C CYS A 132 -3.59 4.86 9.09
N GLY A 133 -3.75 3.84 8.25
CA GLY A 133 -4.69 3.83 7.14
C GLY A 133 -4.63 2.54 6.35
N ALA A 134 -5.51 2.42 5.35
CA ALA A 134 -5.53 1.30 4.43
C ALA A 134 -6.23 1.65 3.11
N TYR A 135 -5.70 1.14 1.99
CA TYR A 135 -6.39 1.15 0.71
C TYR A 135 -7.32 -0.06 0.58
N ASN A 136 -8.57 0.19 0.25
CA ASN A 136 -9.56 -0.84 -0.02
C ASN A 136 -9.86 -0.90 -1.52
N ARG A 137 -9.36 -1.93 -2.19
CA ARG A 137 -9.54 -2.12 -3.64
C ARG A 137 -10.99 -2.34 -4.05
N ALA A 138 -11.81 -2.95 -3.18
CA ALA A 138 -13.20 -3.30 -3.52
C ALA A 138 -14.08 -2.05 -3.63
N THR A 139 -13.80 -1.02 -2.83
CA THR A 139 -14.51 0.25 -2.80
C THR A 139 -13.75 1.38 -3.48
N ASN A 140 -12.50 1.15 -3.89
CA ASN A 140 -11.56 2.17 -4.34
C ASN A 140 -11.51 3.35 -3.37
N SER A 141 -11.23 3.07 -2.10
CA SER A 141 -11.14 4.07 -1.04
C SER A 141 -9.90 3.92 -0.18
N ILE A 142 -9.42 5.03 0.37
CA ILE A 142 -8.39 5.07 1.39
C ILE A 142 -9.06 5.47 2.70
N GLU A 143 -8.91 4.64 3.72
CA GLU A 143 -9.39 4.93 5.06
C GLU A 143 -8.23 5.46 5.90
N LEU A 144 -8.34 6.67 6.45
CA LEU A 144 -7.31 7.33 7.24
C LEU A 144 -7.73 7.45 8.71
N ASN A 145 -6.82 7.14 9.62
CA ASN A 145 -7.03 7.42 11.04
C ASN A 145 -6.98 8.94 11.27
N ARG A 146 -8.02 9.53 11.90
CA ARG A 146 -8.07 10.96 12.20
C ARG A 146 -6.89 11.47 13.03
N ASN A 147 -6.25 10.60 13.82
CA ASN A 147 -5.06 10.97 14.58
C ASN A 147 -3.91 11.45 13.70
N LEU A 148 -3.83 10.99 12.44
CA LEU A 148 -2.83 11.42 11.47
C LEU A 148 -2.89 12.93 11.15
N LEU A 149 -4.05 13.56 11.30
CA LEU A 149 -4.20 15.00 11.11
C LEU A 149 -3.30 15.83 12.06
N ARG A 150 -2.76 15.21 13.09
CA ARG A 150 -1.83 15.80 14.08
C ARG A 150 -0.38 15.45 13.81
N ASN A 151 -0.11 14.51 12.91
CA ASN A 151 1.24 14.08 12.53
C ASN A 151 1.46 14.25 11.01
N PRO A 152 1.87 15.44 10.56
CA PRO A 152 2.01 15.75 9.13
C PRO A 152 2.88 14.81 8.34
N VAL A 153 3.98 14.33 8.93
CA VAL A 153 4.94 13.46 8.22
C VAL A 153 4.32 12.08 7.99
N GLU A 154 3.73 11.50 9.02
CA GLU A 154 3.06 10.20 8.95
C GLU A 154 1.81 10.24 8.07
N LEU A 155 1.06 11.36 8.10
CA LEU A 155 -0.07 11.59 7.20
C LEU A 155 0.35 11.53 5.72
N ILE A 156 1.41 12.26 5.36
CA ILE A 156 1.94 12.29 3.98
C ILE A 156 2.43 10.90 3.58
N ASP A 157 3.16 10.23 4.46
CA ASP A 157 3.67 8.87 4.25
C ASP A 157 2.51 7.91 3.96
N THR A 158 1.51 7.89 4.84
CA THR A 158 0.34 7.02 4.70
C THR A 158 -0.42 7.29 3.39
N ILE A 159 -0.71 8.55 3.05
CA ILE A 159 -1.43 8.89 1.81
C ILE A 159 -0.66 8.41 0.59
N ALA A 160 0.65 8.67 0.52
CA ALA A 160 1.48 8.27 -0.61
C ALA A 160 1.58 6.74 -0.71
N HIS A 161 1.74 6.05 0.42
CA HIS A 161 1.78 4.59 0.51
C HIS A 161 0.47 3.95 -0.02
N GLU A 162 -0.68 4.41 0.46
CA GLU A 162 -1.98 3.84 0.07
C GLU A 162 -2.34 4.17 -1.40
N LEU A 163 -1.97 5.34 -1.91
CA LEU A 163 -2.10 5.66 -3.33
C LEU A 163 -1.19 4.79 -4.20
N ARG A 164 0.00 4.41 -3.69
CA ARG A 164 0.86 3.47 -4.40
C ARG A 164 0.23 2.09 -4.49
N HIS A 165 -0.45 1.62 -3.45
CA HIS A 165 -1.24 0.39 -3.52
C HIS A 165 -2.37 0.47 -4.56
N ALA A 166 -3.07 1.60 -4.67
CA ALA A 166 -4.06 1.79 -5.73
C ALA A 166 -3.44 1.63 -7.13
N TYR A 167 -2.25 2.24 -7.35
CA TYR A 167 -1.49 2.10 -8.59
C TYR A 167 -1.09 0.63 -8.87
N GLN A 168 -0.50 -0.04 -7.89
CA GLN A 168 -0.09 -1.44 -8.02
C GLN A 168 -1.28 -2.34 -8.36
N HIS A 169 -2.43 -2.13 -7.72
CA HIS A 169 -3.65 -2.87 -8.04
C HIS A 169 -4.16 -2.59 -9.47
N GLN A 170 -4.14 -1.34 -9.93
CA GLN A 170 -4.49 -1.00 -11.29
C GLN A 170 -3.58 -1.71 -12.30
N LYS A 171 -2.26 -1.73 -12.07
CA LYS A 171 -1.30 -2.42 -12.94
C LYS A 171 -1.48 -3.94 -12.90
N ALA A 172 -1.70 -4.52 -11.71
CA ALA A 172 -1.93 -5.95 -11.52
C ALA A 172 -3.19 -6.45 -12.25
N MET A 173 -4.23 -5.61 -12.42
CA MET A 173 -5.46 -6.00 -13.13
C MET A 173 -5.24 -6.19 -14.64
N ASN A 174 -4.33 -5.45 -15.25
CA ASN A 174 -4.01 -5.54 -16.67
C ASN A 174 -2.49 -5.39 -16.90
N PRO A 175 -1.70 -6.41 -16.56
CA PRO A 175 -0.24 -6.36 -16.61
C PRO A 175 0.25 -6.11 -18.02
N LYS A 176 1.17 -5.15 -18.19
CA LYS A 176 1.85 -4.82 -19.44
C LYS A 176 3.37 -4.94 -19.34
N SER A 177 3.87 -5.21 -18.14
CA SER A 177 5.28 -5.36 -17.83
C SER A 177 5.50 -6.53 -16.88
N LEU A 178 6.75 -6.94 -16.73
CA LEU A 178 7.13 -7.93 -15.73
C LEU A 178 6.73 -7.46 -14.31
N LEU A 179 7.01 -6.20 -13.98
CA LEU A 179 6.68 -5.64 -12.66
C LEU A 179 5.17 -5.66 -12.39
N ASP A 180 4.33 -5.35 -13.38
CA ASP A 180 2.87 -5.44 -13.25
C ASP A 180 2.43 -6.88 -12.95
N THR A 181 3.07 -7.86 -13.61
CA THR A 181 2.82 -9.28 -13.35
C THR A 181 3.24 -9.68 -11.93
N LEU A 182 4.38 -9.17 -11.45
CA LEU A 182 4.85 -9.41 -10.09
C LEU A 182 3.91 -8.80 -9.03
N TYR A 183 3.33 -7.62 -9.28
CA TYR A 183 2.28 -7.08 -8.41
C TYR A 183 1.08 -8.02 -8.33
N ARG A 184 0.60 -8.53 -9.49
CA ARG A 184 -0.51 -9.49 -9.52
C ARG A 184 -0.21 -10.72 -8.69
N VAL A 185 0.96 -11.33 -8.91
CA VAL A 185 1.40 -12.53 -8.16
C VAL A 185 1.49 -12.25 -6.67
N ASN A 186 2.07 -11.10 -6.28
CA ASN A 186 2.18 -10.75 -4.88
C ASN A 186 0.79 -10.58 -4.25
N PHE A 187 -0.16 -9.89 -4.91
CA PHE A 187 -1.52 -9.74 -4.39
C PHE A 187 -2.30 -11.05 -4.32
N GLU A 188 -2.08 -12.00 -5.23
CA GLU A 188 -2.67 -13.34 -5.19
C GLU A 188 -2.16 -14.17 -4.01
N ASN A 189 -0.95 -13.87 -3.52
CA ASN A 189 -0.28 -14.55 -2.41
C ASN A 189 -0.05 -13.62 -1.21
N TYR A 190 -0.83 -12.55 -1.09
CA TYR A 190 -0.61 -11.51 -0.08
C TYR A 190 -0.75 -12.04 1.35
N ILE A 191 0.26 -11.78 2.16
CA ILE A 191 0.31 -12.14 3.56
C ILE A 191 -0.08 -10.92 4.38
N SER A 192 -1.18 -11.01 5.12
CA SER A 192 -1.61 -9.95 6.03
C SER A 192 -1.04 -10.18 7.43
N PRO A 193 -0.62 -9.14 8.15
CA PRO A 193 -0.22 -9.27 9.54
C PRO A 193 -1.44 -9.60 10.41
N VAL A 194 -1.28 -10.52 11.36
CA VAL A 194 -2.35 -10.89 12.31
C VAL A 194 -2.04 -10.29 13.66
N CYS A 195 -2.86 -9.35 14.11
CA CYS A 195 -2.75 -8.76 15.45
C CYS A 195 -3.21 -9.76 16.52
N LEU A 196 -2.34 -10.04 17.51
CA LEU A 196 -2.61 -10.97 18.62
C LEU A 196 -3.34 -10.32 19.79
N GLY A 197 -3.66 -9.02 19.71
CA GLY A 197 -4.38 -8.29 20.75
C GLY A 197 -3.51 -7.86 21.96
N ASP A 198 -2.22 -8.17 21.94
CA ASP A 198 -1.22 -7.71 22.93
C ASP A 198 -0.20 -6.75 22.31
N GLY A 199 -0.52 -6.17 21.14
CA GLY A 199 0.36 -5.30 20.36
C GLY A 199 1.42 -6.06 19.57
N LYS A 200 1.38 -7.40 19.54
CA LYS A 200 2.25 -8.20 18.69
C LYS A 200 1.53 -8.64 17.43
N PHE A 201 2.29 -8.72 16.36
CA PHE A 201 1.82 -9.20 15.08
C PHE A 201 2.50 -10.51 14.71
N LEU A 202 1.71 -11.51 14.27
CA LEU A 202 2.23 -12.67 13.54
C LEU A 202 2.43 -12.28 12.07
N PHE A 203 3.43 -12.90 11.45
CA PHE A 203 3.78 -12.69 10.03
C PHE A 203 4.14 -11.25 9.67
N PHE A 204 4.50 -10.40 10.66
CA PHE A 204 4.86 -9.01 10.36
C PHE A 204 6.09 -8.91 9.44
N PRO A 205 7.19 -9.67 9.63
CA PRO A 205 8.30 -9.66 8.67
C PRO A 205 7.85 -10.10 7.27
N ASP A 206 7.09 -11.21 7.16
CA ASP A 206 6.63 -11.73 5.87
C ASP A 206 5.68 -10.75 5.16
N TYR A 207 4.86 -10.01 5.93
CA TYR A 207 4.05 -8.90 5.42
C TYR A 207 4.93 -7.74 4.97
N HIS A 208 5.81 -7.27 5.85
CA HIS A 208 6.63 -6.09 5.65
C HIS A 208 7.55 -6.21 4.43
N ASP A 209 8.08 -7.40 4.18
CA ASP A 209 9.08 -7.64 3.15
C ASP A 209 8.47 -8.07 1.79
N GLN A 210 7.14 -8.08 1.66
CA GLN A 210 6.50 -8.29 0.37
C GLN A 210 6.84 -7.18 -0.62
N LEU A 211 7.02 -7.53 -1.89
CA LEU A 211 7.36 -6.58 -2.96
C LEU A 211 6.46 -5.33 -2.97
N VAL A 212 5.15 -5.53 -2.89
CA VAL A 212 4.19 -4.41 -2.95
C VAL A 212 4.32 -3.49 -1.74
N GLU A 213 4.65 -4.02 -0.56
CA GLU A 213 4.86 -3.24 0.66
C GLU A 213 6.18 -2.48 0.64
N VAL A 214 7.27 -3.15 0.27
CA VAL A 214 8.61 -2.55 0.16
C VAL A 214 8.59 -1.41 -0.85
N GLU A 215 7.99 -1.63 -2.00
CA GLU A 215 7.92 -0.63 -3.08
C GLU A 215 6.98 0.54 -2.73
N ALA A 216 5.85 0.29 -2.03
CA ALA A 216 4.97 1.35 -1.57
C ALA A 216 5.64 2.24 -0.52
N ARG A 217 6.40 1.66 0.43
CA ARG A 217 7.21 2.44 1.39
C ARG A 217 8.32 3.23 0.70
N ALA A 218 9.02 2.62 -0.25
CA ALA A 218 10.05 3.31 -1.02
C ALA A 218 9.49 4.51 -1.78
N PHE A 219 8.29 4.38 -2.35
CA PHE A 219 7.56 5.47 -2.99
C PHE A 219 7.18 6.57 -1.99
N ALA A 220 6.54 6.24 -0.88
CA ALA A 220 6.12 7.19 0.15
C ALA A 220 7.31 7.98 0.72
N LYS A 221 8.46 7.34 0.86
CA LYS A 221 9.71 7.97 1.31
C LYS A 221 10.17 9.13 0.40
N GLN A 222 9.78 9.14 -0.89
CA GLN A 222 10.10 10.28 -1.78
C GLN A 222 9.31 11.53 -1.37
N PHE A 223 8.08 11.38 -0.90
CA PHE A 223 7.21 12.46 -0.44
C PHE A 223 7.64 13.00 0.93
N THR A 224 8.08 12.13 1.81
CA THR A 224 8.47 12.53 3.18
C THR A 224 9.85 13.16 3.26
N LYS A 225 10.76 12.87 2.33
CA LYS A 225 12.10 13.49 2.26
C LYS A 225 12.11 14.97 1.85
N MET A 226 11.00 15.47 1.30
CA MET A 226 10.89 16.87 0.89
C MET A 226 10.97 17.79 2.11
N GLU A 227 11.89 18.73 2.07
CA GLU A 227 12.05 19.71 3.15
C GLU A 227 10.84 20.65 3.20
N ALA A 228 10.48 21.08 4.41
CA ALA A 228 9.52 22.17 4.56
C ALA A 228 10.11 23.45 3.94
N ALA A 229 9.28 24.26 3.27
CA ALA A 229 9.73 25.58 2.79
C ALA A 229 10.22 26.41 3.98
N VAL A 230 11.44 26.99 3.86
CA VAL A 230 12.07 27.85 4.87
C VAL A 230 11.44 29.24 4.84
#